data_25fe87dd5768526ab548f4fa5a5a735d
#
_entry.id   25fe87dd5768526ab548f4fa5a5a735d
#
_cell.length_a   1.000
_cell.length_b   1.000
_cell.length_c   1.000
_cell.angle_alpha   90.00
_cell.angle_beta   90.00
_cell.angle_gamma   90.00
#
_symmetry.space_group_name_H-M   'P 1'
#
loop_
_entity.id
_entity.type
_entity.pdbx_description
1 polymer ?
#
loop_
_entity_poly.entity_id
_entity_poly.type
_entity_poly.pdbx_seq_one_letter_code
_entity_poly.pdbx_strand_id
1 'polypeptide(L)'
;MLLSQVLSRARLLGVALLLAGAVWPADFEPRRYLEHVKRLASDEFKGRGTGTPELERAAGYLAGEFRKLRLKPADGKDYLQPFRVTTNARLGKNNRMEAVRNGDRRPLAFQRDFQPFNFSSTDLVSGGVVFAGYGITAREYNYDDYAGVEVKGKFVIVLRHEPQEFDDKSAFAGRALTEHAQFASKASNAKAHGAAGVLLVNDLANHTGEDDAFEKFARTVGPNNAGIPFVQLKAELAASWLAAAGKNLKEISAAIDKYLQPQSFALPESLRVQVQADIQRDLKTVHNVAAFLPGESDEYVVIGAHYDHLGLGEQFSMAPSQAGTPHPGADDNASGTAGVLELARYFSAQPKAKRGILFLCFAGEELGLLGSSFYVGSPQIPIDKAVAMINLDMIGRIRDGKVWAGGVATGSTLKALLEETIPKHALKVDYTDQAGYGSSDHTSFTARQVPVLFFFSGLHADYHKPSDTWDKIDAGQASELLRLVADLSSRLANGAERPRFVRVTPKGPPAGMTGGGSGSGAWFGSVPDFTELPNGFRFSDVREGSPAALAGLKAGDILFEFDGKPIQNLYDFTYALRARKPGEQVTVKVRRGEQVIEAKVLLAKRN
;
A
#
# COMPACT_ATOMS: atom_id res chain seq x y z
N MET A 1 79.21 7.45 -68.03
CA MET A 1 79.95 7.49 -66.75
C MET A 1 79.14 8.31 -65.79
N LEU A 2 78.94 7.70 -64.65
CA LEU A 2 78.36 8.25 -63.43
C LEU A 2 76.84 8.30 -63.34
N LEU A 3 76.28 7.12 -63.04
CA LEU A 3 75.13 6.96 -62.18
C LEU A 3 75.58 7.16 -60.73
N SER A 4 74.95 8.01 -59.95
CA SER A 4 74.95 7.85 -58.51
C SER A 4 73.89 8.73 -57.85
N GLN A 5 73.07 8.08 -57.13
CA GLN A 5 72.48 8.47 -55.85
C GLN A 5 71.51 9.66 -55.82
N VAL A 6 70.22 9.29 -55.93
CA VAL A 6 69.16 10.02 -55.23
C VAL A 6 68.44 9.03 -54.32
N LEU A 7 68.90 8.94 -53.08
CA LEU A 7 68.16 8.29 -51.99
C LEU A 7 67.16 9.29 -51.42
N SER A 8 65.96 9.13 -51.85
CA SER A 8 64.76 9.83 -51.33
C SER A 8 64.47 9.42 -49.91
N ARG A 9 64.50 10.39 -49.01
CA ARG A 9 63.97 10.23 -47.68
C ARG A 9 62.45 10.09 -47.74
N ALA A 10 61.96 8.86 -47.71
CA ALA A 10 60.57 8.59 -47.44
C ALA A 10 60.28 8.86 -45.95
N ARG A 11 59.64 9.97 -45.65
CA ARG A 11 59.03 10.22 -44.35
C ARG A 11 57.84 9.28 -44.21
N LEU A 12 57.95 8.24 -43.39
CA LEU A 12 56.85 7.50 -42.84
C LEU A 12 55.97 8.44 -41.97
N LEU A 13 54.94 9.02 -42.55
CA LEU A 13 53.81 9.55 -41.83
C LEU A 13 52.98 8.33 -41.35
N GLY A 14 53.24 7.94 -40.11
CA GLY A 14 52.37 7.04 -39.38
C GLY A 14 51.00 7.71 -39.18
N VAL A 15 50.04 7.40 -40.01
CA VAL A 15 48.63 7.68 -39.73
C VAL A 15 48.21 6.75 -38.62
N ALA A 16 48.29 7.23 -37.37
CA ALA A 16 47.56 6.62 -36.28
C ALA A 16 46.07 6.76 -36.56
N LEU A 17 45.48 5.74 -37.20
CA LEU A 17 44.03 5.56 -37.14
C LEU A 17 43.65 5.38 -35.68
N LEU A 18 43.25 6.48 -35.04
CA LEU A 18 42.37 6.42 -33.88
C LEU A 18 41.10 5.70 -34.33
N LEU A 19 41.06 4.40 -34.13
CA LEU A 19 39.82 3.66 -34.02
C LEU A 19 39.05 4.27 -32.83
N ALA A 20 38.36 5.38 -33.09
CA ALA A 20 37.21 5.74 -32.29
C ALA A 20 36.24 4.57 -32.47
N GLY A 21 36.36 3.58 -31.60
CA GLY A 21 35.36 2.54 -31.48
C GLY A 21 34.03 3.27 -31.35
N ALA A 22 33.17 3.14 -32.34
CA ALA A 22 31.80 3.53 -32.21
C ALA A 22 31.29 2.78 -30.98
N VAL A 23 31.18 3.48 -29.86
CA VAL A 23 30.46 2.98 -28.69
C VAL A 23 29.04 2.88 -29.16
N TRP A 24 28.66 1.70 -29.62
CA TRP A 24 27.26 1.39 -29.90
C TRP A 24 26.53 1.72 -28.60
N PRO A 25 25.42 2.45 -28.66
CA PRO A 25 24.65 2.72 -27.46
C PRO A 25 24.38 1.38 -26.78
N ALA A 26 24.67 1.29 -25.49
CA ALA A 26 24.57 0.07 -24.72
C ALA A 26 23.13 -0.46 -24.81
N ASP A 27 22.89 -1.45 -25.65
CA ASP A 27 21.56 -2.04 -25.85
C ASP A 27 21.10 -2.81 -24.61
N PHE A 28 19.80 -3.01 -24.49
CA PHE A 28 19.19 -3.82 -23.44
C PHE A 28 19.31 -5.30 -23.80
N GLU A 29 20.25 -5.99 -23.13
CA GLU A 29 20.47 -7.42 -23.36
C GLU A 29 19.56 -8.23 -22.44
N PRO A 30 18.66 -9.09 -22.98
CA PRO A 30 17.75 -9.89 -22.17
C PRO A 30 18.44 -10.74 -21.10
N ARG A 31 19.63 -11.27 -21.40
CA ARG A 31 20.41 -12.08 -20.48
C ARG A 31 20.83 -11.28 -19.24
N ARG A 32 21.33 -10.05 -19.42
CA ARG A 32 21.80 -9.22 -18.32
C ARG A 32 20.64 -8.74 -17.44
N TYR A 33 19.54 -8.33 -18.04
CA TYR A 33 18.31 -8.02 -17.32
C TYR A 33 17.87 -9.21 -16.47
N LEU A 34 17.83 -10.42 -17.05
CA LEU A 34 17.42 -11.64 -16.36
C LEU A 34 18.39 -12.02 -15.21
N GLU A 35 19.68 -11.73 -15.32
CA GLU A 35 20.63 -11.95 -14.22
C GLU A 35 20.32 -11.08 -13.00
N HIS A 36 19.90 -9.81 -13.19
CA HIS A 36 19.42 -8.97 -12.09
C HIS A 36 18.14 -9.53 -11.46
N VAL A 37 17.17 -9.95 -12.28
CA VAL A 37 15.94 -10.60 -11.76
C VAL A 37 16.26 -11.86 -10.97
N LYS A 38 17.08 -12.77 -11.52
CA LYS A 38 17.53 -13.99 -10.83
C LYS A 38 18.20 -13.69 -9.51
N ARG A 39 19.04 -12.67 -9.48
CA ARG A 39 19.74 -12.28 -8.25
C ARG A 39 18.75 -11.80 -7.20
N LEU A 40 17.86 -10.87 -7.54
CA LEU A 40 16.87 -10.31 -6.62
C LEU A 40 15.83 -11.35 -6.17
N ALA A 41 15.40 -12.25 -7.06
CA ALA A 41 14.44 -13.30 -6.76
C ALA A 41 15.08 -14.59 -6.20
N SER A 42 16.39 -14.57 -5.86
CA SER A 42 17.08 -15.75 -5.34
C SER A 42 16.73 -16.05 -3.89
N ASP A 43 16.94 -17.30 -3.49
CA ASP A 43 16.76 -17.77 -2.11
C ASP A 43 17.60 -17.00 -1.08
N GLU A 44 18.71 -16.39 -1.51
CA GLU A 44 19.55 -15.55 -0.65
C GLU A 44 18.77 -14.36 -0.08
N PHE A 45 17.82 -13.82 -0.85
CA PHE A 45 17.00 -12.66 -0.43
C PHE A 45 15.65 -13.06 0.18
N LYS A 46 15.29 -14.33 0.22
CA LYS A 46 14.07 -14.86 0.86
C LYS A 46 12.83 -14.00 0.64
N GLY A 47 12.64 -13.51 -0.58
CA GLY A 47 11.50 -12.67 -0.92
C GLY A 47 11.58 -11.23 -0.43
N ARG A 48 12.73 -10.74 0.00
CA ARG A 48 12.99 -9.29 0.27
C ARG A 48 11.93 -8.61 1.14
N GLY A 49 11.42 -9.31 2.16
CA GLY A 49 10.37 -8.77 3.03
C GLY A 49 10.81 -7.46 3.71
N THR A 50 9.91 -6.48 3.76
CA THR A 50 10.19 -5.17 4.34
C THR A 50 10.67 -5.29 5.80
N GLY A 51 11.82 -4.69 6.11
CA GLY A 51 12.45 -4.70 7.45
C GLY A 51 13.24 -5.96 7.78
N THR A 52 13.43 -6.87 6.83
CA THR A 52 14.28 -8.05 7.00
C THR A 52 15.75 -7.75 6.64
N PRO A 53 16.72 -8.50 7.17
CA PRO A 53 18.11 -8.41 6.74
C PRO A 53 18.30 -8.72 5.25
N GLU A 54 17.40 -9.48 4.66
CA GLU A 54 17.37 -9.82 3.25
C GLU A 54 17.08 -8.61 2.37
N LEU A 55 16.13 -7.75 2.79
CA LEU A 55 15.85 -6.48 2.12
C LEU A 55 17.09 -5.55 2.18
N GLU A 56 17.76 -5.47 3.32
CA GLU A 56 18.96 -4.65 3.47
C GLU A 56 20.11 -5.14 2.58
N ARG A 57 20.25 -6.47 2.40
CA ARG A 57 21.20 -7.03 1.42
C ARG A 57 20.84 -6.66 -0.02
N ALA A 58 19.54 -6.66 -0.34
CA ALA A 58 19.07 -6.21 -1.65
C ALA A 58 19.37 -4.71 -1.87
N ALA A 59 19.13 -3.85 -0.87
CA ALA A 59 19.52 -2.44 -0.91
C ALA A 59 21.03 -2.27 -1.15
N GLY A 60 21.86 -3.04 -0.43
CA GLY A 60 23.31 -3.05 -0.62
C GLY A 60 23.73 -3.50 -2.02
N TYR A 61 23.04 -4.49 -2.59
CA TYR A 61 23.26 -4.91 -3.97
C TYR A 61 22.95 -3.80 -4.97
N LEU A 62 21.78 -3.16 -4.86
CA LEU A 62 21.36 -2.06 -5.74
C LEU A 62 22.33 -0.87 -5.66
N ALA A 63 22.69 -0.44 -4.45
CA ALA A 63 23.69 0.60 -4.23
C ALA A 63 25.05 0.24 -4.84
N GLY A 64 25.44 -1.05 -4.76
CA GLY A 64 26.65 -1.58 -5.38
C GLY A 64 26.62 -1.48 -6.91
N GLU A 65 25.50 -1.81 -7.54
CA GLU A 65 25.32 -1.69 -8.99
C GLU A 65 25.37 -0.21 -9.44
N PHE A 66 24.68 0.69 -8.76
CA PHE A 66 24.77 2.13 -9.06
C PHE A 66 26.20 2.69 -8.89
N ARG A 67 26.93 2.23 -7.88
CA ARG A 67 28.35 2.62 -7.69
C ARG A 67 29.24 2.13 -8.83
N LYS A 68 29.05 0.91 -9.34
CA LYS A 68 29.78 0.39 -10.51
C LYS A 68 29.58 1.26 -11.75
N LEU A 69 28.37 1.82 -11.91
CA LEU A 69 28.01 2.73 -13.00
C LEU A 69 28.52 4.17 -12.78
N ARG A 70 29.20 4.45 -11.64
CA ARG A 70 29.70 5.77 -11.25
C ARG A 70 28.61 6.85 -11.15
N LEU A 71 27.37 6.45 -10.90
CA LEU A 71 26.30 7.38 -10.59
C LEU A 71 26.58 8.05 -9.24
N LYS A 72 26.03 9.24 -9.03
CA LYS A 72 26.16 9.93 -7.74
C LYS A 72 25.05 9.50 -6.79
N PRO A 73 25.31 9.42 -5.46
CA PRO A 73 24.21 9.41 -4.50
C PRO A 73 23.31 10.64 -4.69
N ALA A 74 22.00 10.49 -4.50
CA ALA A 74 21.05 11.57 -4.75
C ALA A 74 21.27 12.78 -3.83
N ASP A 75 21.65 12.56 -2.56
CA ASP A 75 21.99 13.62 -1.60
C ASP A 75 23.50 13.97 -1.58
N GLY A 76 24.28 13.37 -2.47
CA GLY A 76 25.74 13.52 -2.53
C GLY A 76 26.53 12.79 -1.42
N LYS A 77 25.87 12.02 -0.54
CA LYS A 77 26.47 11.33 0.61
C LYS A 77 26.39 9.82 0.51
N ASP A 78 25.17 9.28 0.42
CA ASP A 78 24.91 7.83 0.35
C ASP A 78 23.78 7.53 -0.64
N TYR A 79 23.82 6.33 -1.22
CA TYR A 79 22.72 5.82 -2.05
C TYR A 79 21.50 5.44 -1.22
N LEU A 80 21.66 5.19 0.07
CA LEU A 80 20.64 4.72 0.99
C LEU A 80 19.95 5.90 1.68
N GLN A 81 18.63 6.00 1.51
CA GLN A 81 17.79 6.95 2.22
C GLN A 81 17.05 6.23 3.34
N PRO A 82 17.47 6.37 4.63
CA PRO A 82 16.84 5.65 5.74
C PRO A 82 15.50 6.24 6.13
N PHE A 83 14.53 5.35 6.45
CA PHE A 83 13.28 5.71 7.09
C PHE A 83 12.77 4.58 7.98
N ARG A 84 11.82 4.88 8.87
CA ARG A 84 11.32 3.91 9.86
C ARG A 84 9.96 3.39 9.45
N VAL A 85 9.78 2.07 9.57
CA VAL A 85 8.51 1.38 9.32
C VAL A 85 8.17 0.44 10.47
N THR A 86 6.89 0.24 10.73
CA THR A 86 6.42 -0.84 11.60
C THR A 86 6.28 -2.09 10.74
N THR A 87 7.07 -3.12 11.04
CA THR A 87 7.13 -4.34 10.20
C THR A 87 6.43 -5.52 10.83
N ASN A 88 6.32 -5.55 12.14
CA ASN A 88 5.70 -6.65 12.87
C ASN A 88 5.17 -6.18 14.22
N ALA A 89 4.27 -6.98 14.77
CA ALA A 89 3.79 -6.84 16.13
C ALA A 89 3.96 -8.18 16.86
N ARG A 90 4.27 -8.13 18.14
CA ARG A 90 4.42 -9.30 19.01
C ARG A 90 3.63 -9.11 20.28
N LEU A 91 3.11 -10.21 20.84
CA LEU A 91 2.50 -10.21 22.17
C LEU A 91 3.58 -10.01 23.22
N GLY A 92 3.44 -8.97 24.02
CA GLY A 92 4.28 -8.75 25.19
C GLY A 92 3.86 -9.65 26.37
N LYS A 93 4.56 -9.51 27.51
CA LYS A 93 4.34 -10.34 28.70
C LYS A 93 3.27 -9.80 29.65
N ASN A 94 2.83 -8.55 29.46
CA ASN A 94 1.94 -7.84 30.38
C ASN A 94 0.47 -7.81 29.89
N ASN A 95 0.08 -8.71 29.00
CA ASN A 95 -1.32 -8.85 28.60
C ASN A 95 -2.15 -9.34 29.78
N ARG A 96 -3.12 -8.52 30.21
CA ARG A 96 -3.98 -8.79 31.37
C ARG A 96 -5.43 -8.48 31.05
N MET A 97 -6.30 -9.34 31.53
CA MET A 97 -7.72 -9.11 31.49
C MET A 97 -8.35 -9.64 32.77
N GLU A 98 -9.23 -8.86 33.35
CA GLU A 98 -10.00 -9.23 34.54
C GLU A 98 -11.48 -9.00 34.29
N ALA A 99 -12.32 -9.95 34.66
CA ALA A 99 -13.74 -9.75 34.82
C ALA A 99 -14.05 -9.40 36.26
N VAL A 100 -14.76 -8.31 36.50
CA VAL A 100 -15.19 -7.86 37.83
C VAL A 100 -16.71 -8.04 37.89
N ARG A 101 -17.17 -8.84 38.85
CA ARG A 101 -18.60 -9.09 39.07
C ARG A 101 -18.96 -8.90 40.53
N ASN A 102 -19.89 -7.99 40.80
CA ASN A 102 -20.27 -7.63 42.20
C ASN A 102 -19.08 -7.25 43.09
N GLY A 103 -18.02 -6.68 42.51
CA GLY A 103 -16.79 -6.35 43.24
C GLY A 103 -15.72 -7.45 43.23
N ASP A 104 -16.10 -8.71 42.97
CA ASP A 104 -15.15 -9.81 42.88
C ASP A 104 -14.37 -9.75 41.56
N ARG A 105 -13.03 -9.75 41.67
CA ARG A 105 -12.11 -9.71 40.54
C ARG A 105 -11.69 -11.13 40.15
N ARG A 106 -11.96 -11.51 38.91
CA ARG A 106 -11.53 -12.79 38.37
C ARG A 106 -10.54 -12.55 37.24
N PRO A 107 -9.26 -12.83 37.40
CA PRO A 107 -8.28 -12.75 36.33
C PRO A 107 -8.59 -13.84 35.28
N LEU A 108 -8.47 -13.46 34.02
CA LEU A 108 -8.58 -14.35 32.87
C LEU A 108 -7.18 -14.74 32.42
N ALA A 109 -7.03 -15.99 31.98
CA ALA A 109 -5.74 -16.51 31.56
C ALA A 109 -5.44 -16.12 30.10
N PHE A 110 -4.34 -15.40 29.93
CA PHE A 110 -3.82 -15.03 28.62
C PHE A 110 -3.54 -16.27 27.76
N GLN A 111 -3.90 -16.20 26.46
CA GLN A 111 -3.81 -17.29 25.46
C GLN A 111 -4.65 -18.55 25.77
N ARG A 112 -5.44 -18.55 26.84
CA ARG A 112 -6.43 -19.59 27.12
C ARG A 112 -7.84 -19.02 27.07
N ASP A 113 -8.09 -17.89 27.74
CA ASP A 113 -9.41 -17.28 27.85
C ASP A 113 -9.56 -16.09 26.90
N PHE A 114 -8.45 -15.39 26.63
CA PHE A 114 -8.42 -14.22 25.74
C PHE A 114 -7.07 -14.05 25.04
N GLN A 115 -7.09 -13.33 23.90
CA GLN A 115 -5.89 -12.89 23.18
C GLN A 115 -6.17 -11.56 22.48
N PRO A 116 -5.31 -10.52 22.66
CA PRO A 116 -5.41 -9.29 21.87
C PRO A 116 -5.03 -9.52 20.41
N PHE A 117 -5.58 -8.70 19.52
CA PHE A 117 -5.14 -8.62 18.13
C PHE A 117 -3.87 -7.78 18.00
N ASN A 118 -3.12 -7.99 16.92
CA ASN A 118 -1.88 -7.27 16.61
C ASN A 118 -2.07 -5.75 16.49
N PHE A 119 -3.27 -5.30 16.09
CA PHE A 119 -3.63 -3.89 15.96
C PHE A 119 -4.35 -3.31 17.19
N SER A 120 -4.54 -4.06 18.27
CA SER A 120 -5.13 -3.56 19.51
C SER A 120 -4.36 -2.36 20.07
N SER A 121 -5.04 -1.40 20.71
CA SER A 121 -4.35 -0.42 21.55
C SER A 121 -3.73 -1.07 22.78
N THR A 122 -2.75 -0.41 23.37
CA THR A 122 -2.02 -0.90 24.55
C THR A 122 -2.46 -0.25 25.86
N ASP A 123 -3.54 0.53 25.82
CA ASP A 123 -4.04 1.24 26.98
C ASP A 123 -4.68 0.30 28.00
N LEU A 124 -4.59 0.68 29.28
CA LEU A 124 -5.37 0.06 30.34
C LEU A 124 -6.76 0.66 30.34
N VAL A 125 -7.76 -0.14 30.00
CA VAL A 125 -9.15 0.30 29.87
C VAL A 125 -10.07 -0.55 30.73
N SER A 126 -11.06 0.08 31.38
CA SER A 126 -12.09 -0.59 32.17
C SER A 126 -13.47 -0.08 31.83
N GLY A 127 -14.45 -0.98 31.66
CA GLY A 127 -15.82 -0.61 31.31
C GLY A 127 -16.84 -1.68 31.62
N GLY A 128 -18.13 -1.31 31.60
CA GLY A 128 -19.23 -2.27 31.51
C GLY A 128 -19.22 -3.04 30.20
N VAL A 129 -20.13 -3.97 30.00
CA VAL A 129 -20.17 -4.85 28.84
C VAL A 129 -21.54 -4.77 28.16
N VAL A 130 -21.55 -4.74 26.84
CA VAL A 130 -22.72 -4.75 25.97
C VAL A 130 -22.55 -5.85 24.93
N PHE A 131 -23.55 -6.62 24.64
CA PHE A 131 -23.58 -7.47 23.45
C PHE A 131 -24.12 -6.65 22.28
N ALA A 132 -23.39 -6.59 21.19
CA ALA A 132 -23.71 -5.80 20.00
C ALA A 132 -23.67 -6.66 18.72
N GLY A 133 -24.37 -7.81 18.72
CA GLY A 133 -24.52 -8.67 17.55
C GLY A 133 -23.20 -8.97 16.85
N TYR A 134 -23.11 -8.66 15.57
CA TYR A 134 -21.88 -8.74 14.78
C TYR A 134 -21.05 -7.44 14.80
N GLY A 135 -21.50 -6.40 15.53
CA GLY A 135 -20.82 -5.11 15.62
C GLY A 135 -20.89 -4.30 14.32
N ILE A 136 -21.96 -4.40 13.60
CA ILE A 136 -22.15 -3.86 12.25
C ILE A 136 -23.16 -2.70 12.27
N THR A 137 -22.83 -1.62 11.52
CA THR A 137 -23.76 -0.57 11.10
C THR A 137 -23.74 -0.51 9.58
N ALA A 138 -24.71 -1.14 8.92
CA ALA A 138 -24.85 -1.24 7.46
C ALA A 138 -26.19 -0.61 7.05
N ARG A 139 -26.22 0.72 6.91
CA ARG A 139 -27.44 1.47 6.54
C ARG A 139 -28.00 1.07 5.18
N GLU A 140 -27.11 0.67 4.26
CA GLU A 140 -27.45 0.18 2.93
C GLU A 140 -28.26 -1.13 2.97
N TYR A 141 -28.10 -1.91 4.04
CA TYR A 141 -28.84 -3.16 4.30
C TYR A 141 -29.92 -2.99 5.37
N ASN A 142 -30.15 -1.73 5.82
CA ASN A 142 -31.09 -1.41 6.91
C ASN A 142 -30.80 -2.21 8.20
N TYR A 143 -29.49 -2.38 8.52
CA TYR A 143 -29.02 -3.16 9.66
C TYR A 143 -28.08 -2.32 10.54
N ASP A 144 -28.31 -2.31 11.86
CA ASP A 144 -27.48 -1.56 12.81
C ASP A 144 -27.51 -2.21 14.21
N ASP A 145 -26.45 -2.93 14.55
CA ASP A 145 -26.27 -3.56 15.87
C ASP A 145 -26.11 -2.56 17.02
N TYR A 146 -25.81 -1.30 16.73
CA TYR A 146 -25.67 -0.27 17.75
C TYR A 146 -26.96 0.52 17.99
N ALA A 147 -27.99 0.30 17.19
CA ALA A 147 -29.27 0.98 17.35
C ALA A 147 -29.93 0.60 18.69
N GLY A 148 -30.34 1.61 19.45
CA GLY A 148 -31.08 1.42 20.69
C GLY A 148 -30.27 0.88 21.88
N VAL A 149 -28.94 0.80 21.79
CA VAL A 149 -28.06 0.39 22.88
C VAL A 149 -26.95 1.41 23.14
N GLU A 150 -26.72 1.78 24.42
CA GLU A 150 -25.69 2.72 24.80
C GLU A 150 -24.38 1.98 25.05
N VAL A 151 -23.37 2.22 24.20
CA VAL A 151 -22.05 1.56 24.24
C VAL A 151 -20.91 2.49 24.66
N LYS A 152 -21.17 3.79 24.84
CA LYS A 152 -20.14 4.76 25.18
C LYS A 152 -19.45 4.39 26.49
N GLY A 153 -18.10 4.27 26.44
CA GLY A 153 -17.28 3.88 27.58
C GLY A 153 -17.44 2.43 28.05
N LYS A 154 -18.09 1.57 27.25
CA LYS A 154 -18.27 0.14 27.54
C LYS A 154 -17.54 -0.73 26.53
N PHE A 155 -17.21 -1.95 26.92
CA PHE A 155 -16.76 -2.97 25.99
C PHE A 155 -17.93 -3.57 25.24
N VAL A 156 -17.76 -3.80 23.95
CA VAL A 156 -18.77 -4.48 23.14
C VAL A 156 -18.33 -5.92 22.83
N ILE A 157 -19.16 -6.90 23.15
CA ILE A 157 -19.01 -8.27 22.66
C ILE A 157 -19.61 -8.30 21.27
N VAL A 158 -18.81 -8.71 20.28
CA VAL A 158 -19.26 -8.84 18.89
C VAL A 158 -18.89 -10.21 18.32
N LEU A 159 -19.75 -10.75 17.47
CA LEU A 159 -19.50 -12.00 16.75
C LEU A 159 -18.54 -11.77 15.58
N ARG A 160 -17.72 -12.79 15.29
CA ARG A 160 -16.92 -12.87 14.08
C ARG A 160 -17.82 -12.99 12.86
N HIS A 161 -17.31 -12.65 11.67
CA HIS A 161 -18.01 -12.64 10.39
C HIS A 161 -19.17 -11.63 10.33
N GLU A 162 -20.28 -11.99 9.70
CA GLU A 162 -21.46 -11.16 9.49
C GLU A 162 -22.72 -12.02 9.41
N PRO A 163 -23.94 -11.44 9.53
CA PRO A 163 -25.16 -12.20 9.46
C PRO A 163 -25.36 -12.92 8.14
N GLN A 164 -25.99 -14.11 8.19
CA GLN A 164 -26.37 -14.88 7.00
C GLN A 164 -25.20 -15.26 6.09
N GLU A 165 -24.03 -15.53 6.67
CA GLU A 165 -22.80 -15.87 5.93
C GLU A 165 -22.98 -17.03 4.93
N PHE A 166 -23.86 -17.97 5.20
CA PHE A 166 -24.11 -19.13 4.34
C PHE A 166 -25.31 -18.98 3.40
N ASP A 167 -25.93 -17.81 3.35
CA ASP A 167 -27.03 -17.52 2.42
C ASP A 167 -26.52 -16.67 1.24
N ASP A 168 -26.36 -17.29 0.07
CA ASP A 168 -25.92 -16.61 -1.15
C ASP A 168 -26.90 -15.51 -1.63
N LYS A 169 -28.10 -15.44 -1.06
CA LYS A 169 -29.08 -14.39 -1.34
C LYS A 169 -29.09 -13.27 -0.29
N SER A 170 -28.23 -13.38 0.71
CA SER A 170 -28.12 -12.36 1.76
C SER A 170 -27.73 -11.01 1.17
N ALA A 171 -28.25 -9.94 1.77
CA ALA A 171 -27.76 -8.58 1.52
C ALA A 171 -26.26 -8.41 1.85
N PHE A 172 -25.73 -9.23 2.76
CA PHE A 172 -24.33 -9.30 3.15
C PHE A 172 -23.45 -10.19 2.26
N ALA A 173 -23.85 -10.46 1.02
CA ALA A 173 -23.08 -11.21 0.02
C ALA A 173 -22.75 -12.68 0.38
N GLY A 174 -23.34 -13.25 1.44
CA GLY A 174 -23.16 -14.64 1.83
C GLY A 174 -21.67 -15.02 2.03
N ARG A 175 -21.24 -16.14 1.47
CA ARG A 175 -19.85 -16.66 1.63
C ARG A 175 -18.73 -15.73 1.14
N ALA A 176 -19.05 -14.77 0.26
CA ALA A 176 -18.06 -13.82 -0.23
C ALA A 176 -17.66 -12.78 0.83
N LEU A 177 -18.44 -12.65 1.87
CA LEU A 177 -18.34 -11.68 2.95
C LEU A 177 -18.18 -10.22 2.48
N THR A 178 -18.82 -9.33 3.17
CA THR A 178 -18.65 -7.89 2.94
C THR A 178 -17.49 -7.34 3.78
N GLU A 179 -17.16 -6.08 3.58
CA GLU A 179 -16.18 -5.40 4.42
C GLU A 179 -16.61 -5.25 5.89
N HIS A 180 -17.90 -5.38 6.20
CA HIS A 180 -18.40 -5.35 7.57
C HIS A 180 -17.90 -6.54 8.41
N ALA A 181 -17.57 -7.65 7.77
CA ALA A 181 -16.96 -8.81 8.42
C ALA A 181 -15.51 -8.57 8.88
N GLN A 182 -14.83 -7.57 8.30
CA GLN A 182 -13.41 -7.30 8.59
C GLN A 182 -13.21 -6.78 10.03
N PHE A 183 -12.18 -7.27 10.71
CA PHE A 183 -11.87 -6.88 12.08
C PHE A 183 -11.58 -5.38 12.23
N ALA A 184 -10.87 -4.78 11.28
CA ALA A 184 -10.61 -3.35 11.26
C ALA A 184 -11.90 -2.52 11.16
N SER A 185 -12.88 -2.99 10.36
CA SER A 185 -14.20 -2.36 10.24
C SER A 185 -14.98 -2.44 11.55
N LYS A 186 -14.97 -3.59 12.22
CA LYS A 186 -15.62 -3.76 13.53
C LYS A 186 -14.96 -2.87 14.60
N ALA A 187 -13.63 -2.75 14.60
CA ALA A 187 -12.90 -1.86 15.52
C ALA A 187 -13.27 -0.39 15.28
N SER A 188 -13.24 0.05 14.01
CA SER A 188 -13.59 1.42 13.63
C SER A 188 -15.05 1.75 13.95
N ASN A 189 -15.97 0.80 13.72
CA ASN A 189 -17.38 0.98 14.04
C ASN A 189 -17.62 1.12 15.55
N ALA A 190 -17.08 0.20 16.36
CA ALA A 190 -17.18 0.26 17.80
C ALA A 190 -16.64 1.58 18.35
N LYS A 191 -15.48 2.03 17.88
CA LYS A 191 -14.88 3.31 18.25
C LYS A 191 -15.75 4.49 17.84
N ALA A 192 -16.32 4.47 16.64
CA ALA A 192 -17.23 5.50 16.15
C ALA A 192 -18.51 5.65 17.00
N HIS A 193 -18.92 4.58 17.66
CA HIS A 193 -20.01 4.58 18.66
C HIS A 193 -19.53 4.88 20.10
N GLY A 194 -18.23 5.17 20.29
CA GLY A 194 -17.66 5.53 21.58
C GLY A 194 -17.40 4.34 22.52
N ALA A 195 -17.38 3.11 22.00
CA ALA A 195 -17.04 1.94 22.79
C ALA A 195 -15.62 2.05 23.37
N ALA A 196 -15.43 1.53 24.57
CA ALA A 196 -14.14 1.49 25.26
C ALA A 196 -13.20 0.43 24.70
N GLY A 197 -13.74 -0.62 24.08
CA GLY A 197 -13.00 -1.70 23.43
C GLY A 197 -13.93 -2.76 22.86
N VAL A 198 -13.35 -3.70 22.12
CA VAL A 198 -14.05 -4.82 21.48
C VAL A 198 -13.61 -6.14 22.07
N LEU A 199 -14.57 -7.00 22.36
CA LEU A 199 -14.41 -8.40 22.73
C LEU A 199 -14.99 -9.24 21.59
N LEU A 200 -14.12 -9.66 20.66
CA LEU A 200 -14.53 -10.48 19.52
C LEU A 200 -14.75 -11.93 20.00
N VAL A 201 -15.80 -12.55 19.52
CA VAL A 201 -16.15 -13.94 19.84
C VAL A 201 -16.37 -14.71 18.53
N ASN A 202 -15.86 -15.94 18.46
CA ASN A 202 -16.12 -16.80 17.32
C ASN A 202 -17.61 -17.17 17.26
N ASP A 203 -18.19 -17.13 16.06
CA ASP A 203 -19.58 -17.50 15.83
C ASP A 203 -19.73 -19.02 15.64
N LEU A 204 -19.59 -19.75 16.75
CA LEU A 204 -19.69 -21.22 16.74
C LEU A 204 -21.11 -21.73 16.45
N ALA A 205 -22.13 -20.86 16.46
CA ALA A 205 -23.49 -21.26 16.11
C ALA A 205 -23.60 -21.56 14.60
N ASN A 206 -22.94 -20.77 13.78
CA ASN A 206 -22.89 -20.92 12.34
C ASN A 206 -21.71 -21.78 11.87
N HIS A 207 -20.65 -21.88 12.67
CA HIS A 207 -19.45 -22.68 12.39
C HIS A 207 -19.39 -23.94 13.26
N THR A 208 -20.42 -24.76 13.16
CA THR A 208 -20.51 -26.02 13.93
C THR A 208 -19.41 -26.99 13.53
N GLY A 209 -18.59 -27.40 14.49
CA GLY A 209 -17.45 -28.31 14.28
C GLY A 209 -16.12 -27.61 14.10
N GLU A 210 -16.07 -26.28 14.09
CA GLU A 210 -14.83 -25.53 14.21
C GLU A 210 -14.41 -25.41 15.68
N ASP A 211 -13.09 -25.45 15.89
CA ASP A 211 -12.52 -25.20 17.21
C ASP A 211 -12.64 -23.71 17.55
N ASP A 212 -12.89 -23.39 18.83
CA ASP A 212 -12.85 -22.02 19.33
C ASP A 212 -11.39 -21.52 19.44
N ALA A 213 -10.68 -21.54 18.30
CA ALA A 213 -9.29 -21.13 18.22
C ALA A 213 -9.15 -19.61 18.18
N PHE A 214 -8.05 -19.10 18.74
CA PHE A 214 -7.67 -17.71 18.53
C PHE A 214 -7.11 -17.50 17.12
N GLU A 215 -7.39 -16.32 16.57
CA GLU A 215 -6.76 -15.87 15.33
C GLU A 215 -5.24 -15.89 15.45
N LYS A 216 -4.56 -16.21 14.36
CA LYS A 216 -3.11 -16.14 14.30
C LYS A 216 -2.69 -14.69 14.40
N PHE A 217 -2.03 -14.33 15.50
CA PHE A 217 -1.71 -12.96 15.88
C PHE A 217 -1.05 -12.14 14.76
N ALA A 218 -0.11 -12.72 14.00
CA ALA A 218 0.64 -12.02 12.96
C ALA A 218 -0.08 -11.88 11.61
N ARG A 219 -1.28 -12.45 11.45
CA ARG A 219 -1.96 -12.56 10.12
C ARG A 219 -3.18 -11.67 9.96
N THR A 220 -3.54 -10.90 10.97
CA THR A 220 -4.71 -10.02 10.86
C THR A 220 -4.35 -8.71 10.19
N VAL A 221 -5.02 -8.43 9.09
CA VAL A 221 -4.90 -7.16 8.36
C VAL A 221 -5.67 -6.07 9.10
N GLY A 222 -5.02 -4.95 9.34
CA GLY A 222 -5.62 -3.80 10.04
C GLY A 222 -4.63 -2.65 10.20
N PRO A 223 -5.05 -1.58 10.88
CA PRO A 223 -4.13 -0.48 11.23
C PRO A 223 -3.06 -1.00 12.19
N ASN A 224 -1.92 -0.33 12.29
CA ASN A 224 -0.94 -0.67 13.35
C ASN A 224 -1.51 -0.46 14.76
N ASN A 225 -2.48 0.45 14.91
CA ASN A 225 -3.19 0.69 16.16
C ASN A 225 -4.64 1.10 15.89
N ALA A 226 -5.60 0.31 16.36
CA ALA A 226 -7.03 0.63 16.23
C ALA A 226 -7.47 1.79 17.13
N GLY A 227 -6.66 2.18 18.12
CA GLY A 227 -6.98 3.23 19.07
C GLY A 227 -7.93 2.81 20.19
N ILE A 228 -8.37 1.56 20.20
CA ILE A 228 -9.13 0.91 21.29
C ILE A 228 -8.60 -0.51 21.50
N PRO A 229 -8.72 -1.10 22.69
CA PRO A 229 -8.47 -2.52 22.88
C PRO A 229 -9.37 -3.37 21.98
N PHE A 230 -8.76 -4.29 21.23
CA PHE A 230 -9.46 -5.27 20.40
C PHE A 230 -8.94 -6.65 20.75
N VAL A 231 -9.78 -7.44 21.42
CA VAL A 231 -9.41 -8.70 22.06
C VAL A 231 -10.35 -9.80 21.63
N GLN A 232 -9.80 -10.94 21.25
CA GLN A 232 -10.60 -12.15 21.06
C GLN A 232 -10.82 -12.83 22.41
N LEU A 233 -12.05 -13.18 22.68
CA LEU A 233 -12.51 -13.86 23.88
C LEU A 233 -13.04 -15.24 23.51
N LYS A 234 -12.81 -16.25 24.34
CA LYS A 234 -13.40 -17.57 24.14
C LYS A 234 -14.93 -17.50 24.15
N ALA A 235 -15.56 -18.17 23.20
CA ALA A 235 -17.03 -18.19 23.04
C ALA A 235 -17.74 -18.73 24.27
N GLU A 236 -17.18 -19.76 24.92
CA GLU A 236 -17.73 -20.31 26.17
C GLU A 236 -17.78 -19.28 27.29
N LEU A 237 -16.73 -18.46 27.42
CA LEU A 237 -16.67 -17.42 28.44
C LEU A 237 -17.71 -16.32 28.17
N ALA A 238 -17.82 -15.85 26.92
CA ALA A 238 -18.85 -14.90 26.52
C ALA A 238 -20.26 -15.48 26.77
N ALA A 239 -20.51 -16.72 26.35
CA ALA A 239 -21.77 -17.40 26.58
C ALA A 239 -22.13 -17.46 28.08
N SER A 240 -21.15 -17.69 28.96
CA SER A 240 -21.37 -17.69 30.41
C SER A 240 -21.80 -16.31 30.95
N TRP A 241 -21.28 -15.23 30.38
CA TRP A 241 -21.67 -13.86 30.74
C TRP A 241 -23.09 -13.53 30.23
N LEU A 242 -23.42 -13.95 29.01
CA LEU A 242 -24.76 -13.76 28.45
C LEU A 242 -25.80 -14.60 29.21
N ALA A 243 -25.47 -15.85 29.57
CA ALA A 243 -26.35 -16.70 30.38
C ALA A 243 -26.68 -16.09 31.75
N ALA A 244 -25.72 -15.41 32.38
CA ALA A 244 -25.96 -14.66 33.60
C ALA A 244 -26.91 -13.45 33.43
N ALA A 245 -27.11 -12.99 32.20
CA ALA A 245 -28.16 -12.02 31.82
C ALA A 245 -29.45 -12.67 31.30
N GLY A 246 -29.60 -14.00 31.44
CA GLY A 246 -30.75 -14.76 30.96
C GLY A 246 -30.80 -14.91 29.44
N LYS A 247 -29.65 -14.82 28.76
CA LYS A 247 -29.54 -14.86 27.30
C LYS A 247 -28.69 -16.04 26.83
N ASN A 248 -29.09 -16.65 25.73
CA ASN A 248 -28.37 -17.75 25.10
C ASN A 248 -27.71 -17.28 23.79
N LEU A 249 -26.40 -17.38 23.70
CA LEU A 249 -25.63 -16.91 22.54
C LEU A 249 -26.05 -17.59 21.25
N LYS A 250 -26.26 -18.91 21.27
CA LYS A 250 -26.72 -19.69 20.10
C LYS A 250 -28.10 -19.25 19.59
N GLU A 251 -29.03 -19.01 20.49
CA GLU A 251 -30.38 -18.56 20.13
C GLU A 251 -30.36 -17.15 19.54
N ILE A 252 -29.51 -16.29 20.10
CA ILE A 252 -29.34 -14.91 19.62
C ILE A 252 -28.73 -14.91 18.20
N SER A 253 -27.64 -15.65 17.95
CA SER A 253 -27.04 -15.77 16.61
C SER A 253 -28.05 -16.29 15.60
N ALA A 254 -28.77 -17.37 15.93
CA ALA A 254 -29.79 -17.93 15.06
C ALA A 254 -30.95 -16.94 14.78
N ALA A 255 -31.34 -16.12 15.76
CA ALA A 255 -32.38 -15.10 15.58
C ALA A 255 -31.88 -13.96 14.66
N ILE A 256 -30.62 -13.51 14.81
CA ILE A 256 -30.02 -12.50 13.93
C ILE A 256 -30.03 -13.01 12.49
N ASP A 257 -29.55 -14.23 12.25
CA ASP A 257 -29.48 -14.81 10.91
C ASP A 257 -30.83 -15.02 10.28
N LYS A 258 -31.79 -15.51 11.07
CA LYS A 258 -33.14 -15.79 10.57
C LYS A 258 -33.92 -14.53 10.18
N TYR A 259 -33.80 -13.48 10.98
CA TYR A 259 -34.64 -12.29 10.84
C TYR A 259 -33.92 -11.08 10.31
N LEU A 260 -32.59 -11.13 10.19
CA LEU A 260 -31.70 -10.02 9.86
C LEU A 260 -32.01 -8.77 10.69
N GLN A 261 -32.19 -8.99 12.00
CA GLN A 261 -32.52 -7.95 12.96
C GLN A 261 -31.54 -7.93 14.13
N PRO A 262 -31.07 -6.76 14.55
CA PRO A 262 -30.17 -6.61 15.70
C PRO A 262 -30.77 -7.22 16.98
N GLN A 263 -29.95 -7.87 17.77
CA GLN A 263 -30.30 -8.46 19.06
C GLN A 263 -29.41 -7.91 20.18
N SER A 264 -29.08 -6.63 20.13
CA SER A 264 -28.13 -6.00 21.06
C SER A 264 -28.77 -5.64 22.40
N PHE A 265 -28.01 -5.79 23.48
CA PHE A 265 -28.45 -5.46 24.84
C PHE A 265 -27.26 -5.20 25.78
N ALA A 266 -27.50 -4.42 26.84
CA ALA A 266 -26.51 -4.23 27.89
C ALA A 266 -26.49 -5.44 28.83
N LEU A 267 -25.30 -5.90 29.24
CA LEU A 267 -25.16 -6.86 30.32
C LEU A 267 -25.36 -6.17 31.68
N PRO A 268 -25.60 -6.93 32.76
CA PRO A 268 -25.80 -6.35 34.09
C PRO A 268 -24.65 -5.40 34.47
N GLU A 269 -24.96 -4.27 35.05
CA GLU A 269 -23.97 -3.26 35.48
C GLU A 269 -22.93 -3.80 36.50
N SER A 270 -23.30 -4.87 37.18
CA SER A 270 -22.41 -5.60 38.08
C SER A 270 -21.26 -6.30 37.35
N LEU A 271 -21.34 -6.49 36.04
CA LEU A 271 -20.27 -7.05 35.22
C LEU A 271 -19.48 -5.92 34.56
N ARG A 272 -18.22 -5.85 34.88
CA ARG A 272 -17.24 -4.95 34.25
C ARG A 272 -16.04 -5.76 33.82
N VAL A 273 -15.34 -5.28 32.82
CA VAL A 273 -14.05 -5.84 32.40
C VAL A 273 -12.97 -4.78 32.48
N GLN A 274 -11.77 -5.22 32.78
CA GLN A 274 -10.55 -4.42 32.70
C GLN A 274 -9.59 -5.14 31.77
N VAL A 275 -9.10 -4.44 30.76
CA VAL A 275 -8.21 -4.97 29.75
C VAL A 275 -6.96 -4.12 29.66
N GLN A 276 -5.81 -4.75 29.66
CA GLN A 276 -4.52 -4.18 29.28
C GLN A 276 -3.90 -5.09 28.22
N ALA A 277 -3.81 -4.63 27.00
CA ALA A 277 -3.04 -5.29 25.97
C ALA A 277 -1.59 -4.80 26.01
N ASP A 278 -0.65 -5.70 25.79
CA ASP A 278 0.78 -5.40 25.62
C ASP A 278 1.19 -5.89 24.23
N ILE A 279 1.19 -4.97 23.27
CA ILE A 279 1.57 -5.22 21.88
C ILE A 279 2.89 -4.49 21.63
N GLN A 280 3.93 -5.28 21.43
CA GLN A 280 5.26 -4.77 21.07
C GLN A 280 5.38 -4.67 19.57
N ARG A 281 5.51 -3.46 19.05
CA ARG A 281 5.65 -3.18 17.61
C ARG A 281 7.11 -3.04 17.26
N ASP A 282 7.54 -3.82 16.26
CA ASP A 282 8.91 -3.80 15.77
C ASP A 282 9.06 -2.66 14.76
N LEU A 283 9.69 -1.58 15.19
CA LEU A 283 10.09 -0.50 14.32
C LEU A 283 11.45 -0.84 13.71
N LYS A 284 11.51 -0.91 12.39
CA LYS A 284 12.74 -1.16 11.63
C LYS A 284 13.12 0.06 10.81
N THR A 285 14.41 0.29 10.66
CA THR A 285 14.92 1.19 9.63
C THR A 285 15.06 0.40 8.35
N VAL A 286 14.49 0.93 7.28
CA VAL A 286 14.63 0.42 5.91
C VAL A 286 15.11 1.56 5.01
N HIS A 287 15.50 1.26 3.79
CA HIS A 287 16.14 2.26 2.93
C HIS A 287 15.50 2.28 1.54
N ASN A 288 15.14 3.48 1.06
CA ASN A 288 15.07 3.67 -0.39
C ASN A 288 16.50 3.70 -0.94
N VAL A 289 16.69 3.26 -2.17
CA VAL A 289 18.00 3.33 -2.84
C VAL A 289 17.90 4.33 -3.98
N ALA A 290 18.72 5.40 -3.91
CA ALA A 290 18.62 6.54 -4.82
C ALA A 290 19.98 6.87 -5.46
N ALA A 291 19.99 6.89 -6.79
CA ALA A 291 21.16 7.26 -7.58
C ALA A 291 20.82 8.34 -8.59
N PHE A 292 21.71 9.29 -8.78
CA PHE A 292 21.51 10.45 -9.63
C PHE A 292 22.54 10.55 -10.74
N LEU A 293 22.06 10.72 -11.99
CA LEU A 293 22.84 11.09 -13.16
C LEU A 293 22.60 12.58 -13.45
N PRO A 294 23.55 13.48 -13.17
CA PRO A 294 23.35 14.92 -13.37
C PRO A 294 23.18 15.31 -14.83
N GLY A 295 22.22 16.18 -15.11
CA GLY A 295 22.03 16.87 -16.38
C GLY A 295 22.78 18.21 -16.44
N GLU A 296 22.50 18.99 -17.49
CA GLU A 296 23.01 20.37 -17.63
C GLU A 296 22.24 21.35 -16.72
N SER A 297 20.95 21.07 -16.47
CA SER A 297 20.08 21.84 -15.57
C SER A 297 19.85 21.12 -14.24
N ASP A 298 19.14 21.79 -13.32
CA ASP A 298 18.70 21.23 -12.04
C ASP A 298 17.38 20.44 -12.12
N GLU A 299 16.73 20.44 -13.29
CA GLU A 299 15.56 19.60 -13.56
C GLU A 299 15.95 18.14 -13.79
N TYR A 300 15.06 17.21 -13.51
CA TYR A 300 15.32 15.79 -13.67
C TYR A 300 14.06 14.95 -13.96
N VAL A 301 14.28 13.79 -14.58
CA VAL A 301 13.30 12.73 -14.75
C VAL A 301 13.52 11.68 -13.67
N VAL A 302 12.46 11.14 -13.10
CA VAL A 302 12.52 10.02 -12.13
C VAL A 302 12.20 8.72 -12.86
N ILE A 303 13.00 7.68 -12.62
CA ILE A 303 12.73 6.31 -13.03
C ILE A 303 12.74 5.46 -11.76
N GLY A 304 11.62 4.81 -11.45
CA GLY A 304 11.47 4.10 -10.18
C GLY A 304 10.79 2.75 -10.27
N ALA A 305 11.03 1.91 -9.25
CA ALA A 305 10.39 0.63 -8.99
C ALA A 305 10.54 0.30 -7.51
N HIS A 306 9.63 -0.46 -6.91
CA HIS A 306 9.89 -1.02 -5.59
C HIS A 306 10.76 -2.27 -5.68
N TYR A 307 11.50 -2.56 -4.61
CA TYR A 307 12.42 -3.69 -4.56
C TYR A 307 12.14 -4.65 -3.40
N ASP A 308 11.23 -4.28 -2.49
CA ASP A 308 10.71 -5.21 -1.49
C ASP A 308 9.66 -6.15 -2.11
N HIS A 309 9.33 -7.22 -1.39
CA HIS A 309 8.22 -8.12 -1.66
C HIS A 309 7.78 -8.79 -0.35
N LEU A 310 7.02 -9.88 -0.41
CA LEU A 310 6.31 -10.45 0.73
C LEU A 310 7.17 -11.27 1.70
N GLY A 311 8.49 -11.38 1.48
CA GLY A 311 9.36 -12.18 2.35
C GLY A 311 8.94 -13.66 2.40
N LEU A 312 8.57 -14.14 3.58
CA LEU A 312 8.07 -15.51 3.78
C LEU A 312 6.55 -15.63 3.60
N GLY A 313 5.88 -14.61 3.07
CA GLY A 313 4.45 -14.65 2.76
C GLY A 313 3.54 -14.73 3.99
N GLU A 314 3.98 -14.17 5.11
CA GLU A 314 3.17 -14.15 6.34
C GLU A 314 1.99 -13.19 6.25
N GLN A 315 2.12 -12.14 5.42
CA GLN A 315 1.07 -11.16 5.11
C GLN A 315 0.91 -11.03 3.60
N PHE A 316 -0.27 -10.65 3.15
CA PHE A 316 -0.63 -10.35 1.75
C PHE A 316 -0.41 -11.47 0.73
N SER A 317 0.01 -12.67 1.16
CA SER A 317 0.17 -13.82 0.28
C SER A 317 -1.18 -14.32 -0.26
N MET A 318 -1.25 -14.54 -1.57
CA MET A 318 -2.36 -15.22 -2.23
C MET A 318 -2.26 -16.76 -2.13
N ALA A 319 -1.28 -17.27 -1.37
CA ALA A 319 -1.10 -18.68 -1.02
C ALA A 319 -0.90 -18.84 0.50
N PRO A 320 -1.90 -18.50 1.35
CA PRO A 320 -1.74 -18.45 2.80
C PRO A 320 -1.35 -19.81 3.42
N SER A 321 -1.67 -20.92 2.77
CA SER A 321 -1.23 -22.26 3.19
C SER A 321 0.30 -22.48 3.04
N GLN A 322 0.96 -21.64 2.26
CA GLN A 322 2.41 -21.69 2.01
C GLN A 322 3.19 -20.60 2.78
N ALA A 323 2.56 -19.97 3.77
CA ALA A 323 3.24 -19.01 4.63
C ALA A 323 4.43 -19.68 5.36
N GLY A 324 5.54 -18.97 5.46
CA GLY A 324 6.83 -19.50 5.91
C GLY A 324 7.73 -19.96 4.75
N THR A 325 7.19 -20.00 3.51
CA THR A 325 7.98 -20.26 2.29
C THR A 325 8.38 -18.93 1.64
N PRO A 326 9.62 -18.78 1.14
CA PRO A 326 10.02 -17.59 0.41
C PRO A 326 9.08 -17.31 -0.77
N HIS A 327 8.65 -16.04 -0.90
CA HIS A 327 7.94 -15.50 -2.05
C HIS A 327 8.94 -14.73 -2.90
N PRO A 328 9.49 -15.32 -3.98
CA PRO A 328 10.62 -14.73 -4.71
C PRO A 328 10.31 -13.36 -5.32
N GLY A 329 9.05 -13.12 -5.71
CA GLY A 329 8.64 -11.87 -6.33
C GLY A 329 9.49 -11.53 -7.56
N ALA A 330 9.55 -12.47 -8.52
CA ALA A 330 10.39 -12.29 -9.69
C ALA A 330 9.79 -11.26 -10.66
N ASP A 331 8.49 -11.34 -10.88
CA ASP A 331 7.79 -10.28 -11.62
C ASP A 331 7.45 -9.13 -10.68
N ASP A 332 6.96 -9.43 -9.51
CA ASP A 332 6.58 -8.46 -8.48
C ASP A 332 7.64 -8.36 -7.34
N ASN A 333 8.60 -7.39 -7.28
CA ASN A 333 8.90 -6.53 -8.42
C ASN A 333 10.41 -6.52 -8.69
N ALA A 334 11.03 -7.73 -8.71
CA ALA A 334 12.42 -7.83 -9.16
C ALA A 334 12.54 -7.42 -10.65
N SER A 335 11.46 -7.61 -11.45
CA SER A 335 11.41 -7.24 -12.86
C SER A 335 11.54 -5.73 -13.07
N GLY A 336 10.74 -4.92 -12.37
CA GLY A 336 10.82 -3.46 -12.43
C GLY A 336 12.14 -2.94 -11.88
N THR A 337 12.60 -3.47 -10.75
CA THR A 337 13.90 -3.11 -10.14
C THR A 337 15.08 -3.42 -11.07
N ALA A 338 15.09 -4.57 -11.73
CA ALA A 338 16.09 -4.90 -12.75
C ALA A 338 16.02 -3.93 -13.94
N GLY A 339 14.81 -3.50 -14.31
CA GLY A 339 14.58 -2.48 -15.33
C GLY A 339 15.23 -1.14 -14.96
N VAL A 340 15.10 -0.70 -13.69
CA VAL A 340 15.75 0.53 -13.20
C VAL A 340 17.29 0.41 -13.31
N LEU A 341 17.87 -0.74 -12.94
CA LEU A 341 19.32 -0.98 -13.07
C LEU A 341 19.80 -0.93 -14.53
N GLU A 342 19.07 -1.56 -15.44
CA GLU A 342 19.43 -1.57 -16.86
C GLU A 342 19.25 -0.18 -17.51
N LEU A 343 18.23 0.59 -17.12
CA LEU A 343 18.07 1.98 -17.56
C LEU A 343 19.18 2.86 -16.98
N ALA A 344 19.57 2.65 -15.74
CA ALA A 344 20.72 3.34 -15.12
C ALA A 344 22.03 3.07 -15.90
N ARG A 345 22.27 1.81 -16.27
CA ARG A 345 23.41 1.42 -17.10
C ARG A 345 23.34 2.07 -18.49
N TYR A 346 22.18 2.01 -19.13
CA TYR A 346 22.01 2.62 -20.46
C TYR A 346 22.33 4.12 -20.43
N PHE A 347 21.72 4.86 -19.51
CA PHE A 347 21.90 6.31 -19.45
C PHE A 347 23.28 6.74 -18.95
N SER A 348 23.96 5.95 -18.12
CA SER A 348 25.35 6.24 -17.69
C SER A 348 26.35 6.21 -18.84
N ALA A 349 26.01 5.52 -19.94
CA ALA A 349 26.82 5.43 -21.14
C ALA A 349 26.43 6.47 -22.22
N GLN A 350 25.36 7.25 -22.00
CA GLN A 350 24.89 8.26 -22.95
C GLN A 350 25.60 9.62 -22.72
N PRO A 351 25.62 10.48 -23.74
CA PRO A 351 26.01 11.88 -23.55
C PRO A 351 25.15 12.56 -22.48
N LYS A 352 25.72 13.55 -21.82
CA LYS A 352 25.04 14.34 -20.81
C LYS A 352 23.77 14.99 -21.39
N ALA A 353 22.62 14.70 -20.79
CA ALA A 353 21.34 15.26 -21.18
C ALA A 353 21.10 16.66 -20.58
N LYS A 354 20.13 17.40 -21.10
CA LYS A 354 19.74 18.70 -20.52
C LYS A 354 19.25 18.57 -19.08
N ARG A 355 18.43 17.56 -18.80
CA ARG A 355 17.91 17.25 -17.45
C ARG A 355 18.58 16.02 -16.91
N GLY A 356 18.75 15.98 -15.59
CA GLY A 356 19.28 14.80 -14.92
C GLY A 356 18.28 13.64 -14.93
N ILE A 357 18.75 12.48 -14.48
CA ILE A 357 17.89 11.30 -14.26
C ILE A 357 18.13 10.80 -12.83
N LEU A 358 17.05 10.64 -12.09
CA LEU A 358 17.05 10.07 -10.75
C LEU A 358 16.51 8.65 -10.83
N PHE A 359 17.31 7.68 -10.42
CA PHE A 359 16.94 6.27 -10.31
C PHE A 359 16.59 5.98 -8.87
N LEU A 360 15.37 5.46 -8.63
CA LEU A 360 14.85 5.18 -7.29
C LEU A 360 14.36 3.73 -7.20
N CYS A 361 14.83 3.03 -6.16
CA CYS A 361 14.25 1.75 -5.77
C CYS A 361 13.61 1.94 -4.39
N PHE A 362 12.29 1.73 -4.29
CA PHE A 362 11.51 1.98 -3.08
C PHE A 362 11.41 0.74 -2.21
N ALA A 363 11.43 0.92 -0.88
CA ALA A 363 11.16 -0.13 0.09
C ALA A 363 9.77 0.05 0.70
N GLY A 364 9.10 -1.06 1.03
CA GLY A 364 7.82 -1.03 1.74
C GLY A 364 6.63 -0.60 0.87
N GLU A 365 6.68 -0.86 -0.42
CA GLU A 365 5.56 -0.70 -1.32
C GLU A 365 4.42 -1.62 -0.89
N GLU A 366 4.72 -2.90 -0.64
CA GLU A 366 3.80 -3.96 -0.24
C GLU A 366 3.09 -3.70 1.11
N LEU A 367 3.65 -2.81 1.91
CA LEU A 367 3.05 -2.33 3.17
C LEU A 367 2.27 -1.02 2.99
N GLY A 368 2.04 -0.57 1.77
CA GLY A 368 1.23 0.60 1.42
C GLY A 368 2.04 1.81 0.96
N LEU A 369 2.92 1.64 -0.03
CA LEU A 369 3.67 2.71 -0.70
C LEU A 369 4.58 3.51 0.25
N LEU A 370 5.11 2.88 1.32
CA LEU A 370 5.79 3.60 2.40
C LEU A 370 7.04 4.32 1.91
N GLY A 371 7.84 3.67 1.05
CA GLY A 371 9.09 4.24 0.54
C GLY A 371 8.89 5.41 -0.38
N SER A 372 8.01 5.31 -1.36
CA SER A 372 7.71 6.42 -2.27
C SER A 372 7.03 7.58 -1.56
N SER A 373 6.12 7.28 -0.63
CA SER A 373 5.47 8.28 0.21
C SER A 373 6.48 9.04 1.07
N PHE A 374 7.42 8.31 1.70
CA PHE A 374 8.51 8.92 2.46
C PHE A 374 9.41 9.77 1.55
N TYR A 375 9.79 9.25 0.37
CA TYR A 375 10.65 9.99 -0.55
C TYR A 375 10.03 11.33 -0.95
N VAL A 376 8.77 11.35 -1.41
CA VAL A 376 8.13 12.61 -1.83
C VAL A 376 7.83 13.56 -0.66
N GLY A 377 7.77 13.04 0.56
CA GLY A 377 7.63 13.83 1.80
C GLY A 377 8.95 14.43 2.30
N SER A 378 10.07 13.76 2.02
CA SER A 378 11.44 14.12 2.44
C SER A 378 12.44 13.86 1.32
N PRO A 379 12.33 14.53 0.18
CA PRO A 379 13.10 14.23 -1.01
C PRO A 379 14.57 14.65 -0.83
N GLN A 380 15.48 13.80 -1.32
CA GLN A 380 16.92 14.09 -1.32
C GLN A 380 17.32 15.16 -2.36
N ILE A 381 16.51 15.32 -3.41
CA ILE A 381 16.62 16.39 -4.42
C ILE A 381 15.25 17.07 -4.50
N PRO A 382 15.17 18.42 -4.63
CA PRO A 382 13.91 19.15 -4.62
C PRO A 382 12.88 18.58 -5.60
N ILE A 383 11.72 18.16 -5.08
CA ILE A 383 10.69 17.44 -5.86
C ILE A 383 10.04 18.30 -6.95
N ASP A 384 9.99 19.60 -6.77
CA ASP A 384 9.50 20.58 -7.75
C ASP A 384 10.35 20.65 -9.02
N LYS A 385 11.58 20.09 -9.00
CA LYS A 385 12.46 19.94 -10.14
C LYS A 385 12.23 18.65 -10.92
N ALA A 386 11.48 17.70 -10.39
CA ALA A 386 11.07 16.53 -11.13
C ALA A 386 10.10 16.92 -12.25
N VAL A 387 10.43 16.59 -13.50
CA VAL A 387 9.58 16.93 -14.66
C VAL A 387 8.58 15.83 -14.99
N ALA A 388 8.94 14.59 -14.71
CA ALA A 388 8.06 13.41 -14.79
C ALA A 388 8.65 12.26 -13.98
N MET A 389 7.80 11.32 -13.57
CA MET A 389 8.21 10.05 -12.98
C MET A 389 7.70 8.89 -13.84
N ILE A 390 8.57 7.94 -14.15
CA ILE A 390 8.25 6.69 -14.83
C ILE A 390 8.41 5.56 -13.82
N ASN A 391 7.31 4.87 -13.53
CA ASN A 391 7.25 3.74 -12.61
C ASN A 391 7.19 2.42 -13.36
N LEU A 392 7.98 1.45 -12.92
CA LEU A 392 8.04 0.10 -13.48
C LEU A 392 7.61 -0.89 -12.40
N ASP A 393 6.50 -1.58 -12.66
CA ASP A 393 6.00 -2.57 -11.71
C ASP A 393 5.42 -3.76 -12.46
N MET A 394 5.94 -4.96 -12.17
CA MET A 394 5.58 -6.20 -12.84
C MET A 394 5.70 -6.07 -14.37
N ILE A 395 6.91 -5.89 -14.88
CA ILE A 395 7.19 -5.71 -16.31
C ILE A 395 7.78 -6.96 -16.99
N GLY A 396 7.90 -8.06 -16.27
CA GLY A 396 8.58 -9.28 -16.74
C GLY A 396 7.66 -10.33 -17.37
N ARG A 397 6.34 -10.16 -17.34
CA ARG A 397 5.37 -11.16 -17.83
C ARG A 397 4.53 -10.65 -19.00
N ILE A 398 5.14 -9.87 -19.88
CA ILE A 398 4.50 -9.33 -21.10
C ILE A 398 4.07 -10.49 -22.01
N ARG A 399 2.79 -10.51 -22.42
CA ARG A 399 2.20 -11.52 -23.29
C ARG A 399 1.76 -10.87 -24.60
N ASP A 400 2.13 -11.47 -25.73
CA ASP A 400 1.78 -11.00 -27.08
C ASP A 400 2.15 -9.53 -27.33
N GLY A 401 3.20 -9.04 -26.68
CA GLY A 401 3.66 -7.65 -26.72
C GLY A 401 2.73 -6.66 -26.01
N LYS A 402 1.73 -7.11 -25.25
CA LYS A 402 0.76 -6.23 -24.61
C LYS A 402 1.29 -5.69 -23.27
N VAL A 403 1.28 -4.36 -23.14
CA VAL A 403 1.69 -3.61 -21.95
C VAL A 403 0.63 -2.57 -21.62
N TRP A 404 0.40 -2.32 -20.32
CA TRP A 404 -0.45 -1.21 -19.86
C TRP A 404 0.43 -0.01 -19.48
N ALA A 405 -0.01 1.19 -19.89
CA ALA A 405 0.58 2.45 -19.49
C ALA A 405 -0.45 3.33 -18.78
N GLY A 406 -0.28 3.53 -17.47
CA GLY A 406 -1.13 4.43 -16.68
C GLY A 406 -0.56 5.84 -16.60
N GLY A 407 -1.39 6.80 -16.14
CA GLY A 407 -0.95 8.17 -15.84
C GLY A 407 -0.74 9.09 -17.04
N VAL A 408 -1.00 8.64 -18.25
CA VAL A 408 -0.64 9.36 -19.50
C VAL A 408 -1.24 10.76 -19.63
N ALA A 409 -2.35 11.05 -18.98
CA ALA A 409 -2.97 12.38 -19.01
C ALA A 409 -2.53 13.29 -17.87
N THR A 410 -1.66 12.81 -16.96
CA THR A 410 -1.17 13.60 -15.82
C THR A 410 -0.16 14.68 -16.21
N GLY A 411 0.37 14.63 -17.43
CA GLY A 411 1.28 15.64 -17.98
C GLY A 411 0.79 16.16 -19.32
N SER A 412 0.89 17.48 -19.53
CA SER A 412 0.40 18.16 -20.73
C SER A 412 0.91 17.57 -22.05
N THR A 413 2.06 16.92 -22.05
CA THR A 413 2.73 16.38 -23.25
C THR A 413 2.93 14.87 -23.21
N LEU A 414 2.65 14.17 -22.09
CA LEU A 414 2.98 12.77 -21.93
C LEU A 414 2.24 11.86 -22.91
N LYS A 415 0.96 12.13 -23.16
CA LYS A 415 0.17 11.33 -24.09
C LYS A 415 0.72 11.42 -25.52
N ALA A 416 0.96 12.62 -26.02
CA ALA A 416 1.52 12.84 -27.36
C ALA A 416 2.91 12.20 -27.47
N LEU A 417 3.75 12.36 -26.45
CA LEU A 417 5.08 11.77 -26.39
C LEU A 417 5.02 10.24 -26.49
N LEU A 418 4.09 9.61 -25.78
CA LEU A 418 3.88 8.17 -25.80
C LEU A 418 3.39 7.71 -27.17
N GLU A 419 2.38 8.37 -27.75
CA GLU A 419 1.81 8.06 -29.07
C GLU A 419 2.82 8.19 -30.21
N GLU A 420 3.75 9.14 -30.12
CA GLU A 420 4.87 9.29 -31.07
C GLU A 420 5.98 8.25 -30.89
N THR A 421 6.11 7.68 -29.69
CA THR A 421 7.18 6.74 -29.37
C THR A 421 6.79 5.30 -29.65
N ILE A 422 5.56 4.88 -29.30
CA ILE A 422 5.06 3.50 -29.47
C ILE A 422 5.32 2.92 -30.87
N PRO A 423 5.07 3.64 -32.01
CA PRO A 423 5.23 3.05 -33.33
C PRO A 423 6.66 2.61 -33.70
N LYS A 424 7.65 2.98 -32.90
CA LYS A 424 9.06 2.62 -33.07
C LYS A 424 9.41 1.30 -32.39
N HIS A 425 8.50 0.74 -31.60
CA HIS A 425 8.70 -0.43 -30.76
C HIS A 425 7.70 -1.52 -31.06
N ALA A 426 8.10 -2.78 -30.89
CA ALA A 426 7.26 -3.95 -31.16
C ALA A 426 6.31 -4.27 -29.99
N LEU A 427 5.64 -3.24 -29.44
CA LEU A 427 4.74 -3.37 -28.29
C LEU A 427 3.33 -2.83 -28.62
N LYS A 428 2.35 -3.44 -27.97
CA LYS A 428 0.94 -3.01 -27.97
C LYS A 428 0.62 -2.36 -26.63
N VAL A 429 0.76 -1.04 -26.58
CA VAL A 429 0.56 -0.31 -25.33
C VAL A 429 -0.90 0.10 -25.18
N ASP A 430 -1.54 -0.40 -24.11
CA ASP A 430 -2.88 0.01 -23.69
C ASP A 430 -2.74 1.15 -22.67
N TYR A 431 -3.21 2.34 -23.02
CA TYR A 431 -3.17 3.55 -22.17
C TYR A 431 -4.57 4.13 -21.92
N THR A 432 -5.56 3.25 -21.79
CA THR A 432 -6.94 3.64 -21.45
C THR A 432 -7.06 4.19 -20.04
N ASP A 433 -6.20 3.74 -19.10
CA ASP A 433 -6.08 4.34 -17.77
C ASP A 433 -5.22 5.61 -17.84
N GLN A 434 -5.90 6.73 -17.86
CA GLN A 434 -5.29 8.06 -17.98
C GLN A 434 -4.91 8.68 -16.64
N ALA A 435 -5.43 8.15 -15.53
CA ALA A 435 -5.21 8.68 -14.19
C ALA A 435 -3.82 8.29 -13.65
N GLY A 436 -3.26 9.14 -12.80
CA GLY A 436 -1.98 8.89 -12.15
C GLY A 436 -2.12 8.32 -10.75
N TYR A 437 -3.30 7.85 -10.39
CA TYR A 437 -3.56 7.20 -9.10
C TYR A 437 -3.85 5.72 -9.34
N GLY A 438 -3.08 4.87 -8.70
CA GLY A 438 -3.18 3.42 -8.83
C GLY A 438 -2.63 2.72 -7.59
N SER A 439 -2.28 1.46 -7.76
CA SER A 439 -1.80 0.58 -6.68
C SER A 439 -0.28 0.51 -6.57
N SER A 440 0.48 1.48 -7.13
CA SER A 440 1.94 1.45 -7.10
C SER A 440 2.54 2.86 -6.86
N ASP A 441 3.85 2.95 -6.75
CA ASP A 441 4.65 4.09 -6.26
C ASP A 441 4.44 5.42 -7.02
N HIS A 442 4.01 5.37 -8.29
CA HIS A 442 3.67 6.57 -9.08
C HIS A 442 2.57 7.42 -8.41
N THR A 443 1.70 6.80 -7.62
CA THR A 443 0.64 7.48 -6.86
C THR A 443 1.20 8.55 -5.92
N SER A 444 2.30 8.26 -5.24
CA SER A 444 2.96 9.21 -4.34
C SER A 444 3.47 10.46 -5.07
N PHE A 445 3.99 10.29 -6.29
CA PHE A 445 4.45 11.40 -7.14
C PHE A 445 3.29 12.21 -7.72
N THR A 446 2.21 11.54 -8.17
CA THR A 446 0.98 12.20 -8.61
C THR A 446 0.42 13.11 -7.52
N ALA A 447 0.44 12.65 -6.27
CA ALA A 447 -0.01 13.43 -5.12
C ALA A 447 0.82 14.71 -4.89
N ARG A 448 2.08 14.72 -5.35
CA ARG A 448 2.97 15.89 -5.35
C ARG A 448 2.95 16.68 -6.67
N GLN A 449 1.95 16.42 -7.52
CA GLN A 449 1.77 17.10 -8.80
C GLN A 449 2.95 16.91 -9.75
N VAL A 450 3.63 15.77 -9.67
CA VAL A 450 4.61 15.33 -10.66
C VAL A 450 3.87 14.50 -11.72
N PRO A 451 4.00 14.83 -13.03
CA PRO A 451 3.46 14.00 -14.11
C PRO A 451 4.02 12.58 -14.06
N VAL A 452 3.20 11.56 -14.27
CA VAL A 452 3.64 10.16 -14.16
C VAL A 452 3.28 9.33 -15.39
N LEU A 453 4.13 8.34 -15.67
CA LEU A 453 3.83 7.18 -16.49
C LEU A 453 4.06 5.93 -15.65
N PHE A 454 3.17 4.97 -15.76
CA PHE A 454 3.24 3.71 -15.03
C PHE A 454 3.16 2.55 -16.04
N PHE A 455 4.16 1.69 -16.08
CA PHE A 455 4.19 0.52 -16.95
C PHE A 455 3.98 -0.76 -16.17
N PHE A 456 3.11 -1.62 -16.72
CA PHE A 456 2.65 -2.85 -16.08
C PHE A 456 2.33 -3.92 -17.13
N SER A 457 2.74 -5.18 -16.92
CA SER A 457 2.49 -6.29 -17.84
C SER A 457 1.19 -7.05 -17.60
N GLY A 458 0.46 -6.71 -16.54
CA GLY A 458 -0.80 -7.33 -16.13
C GLY A 458 -0.66 -8.37 -15.03
N LEU A 459 -1.76 -8.60 -14.31
CA LEU A 459 -1.81 -9.63 -13.27
C LEU A 459 -1.70 -11.04 -13.88
N HIS A 460 -1.14 -11.96 -13.11
CA HIS A 460 -1.00 -13.37 -13.47
C HIS A 460 -1.32 -14.29 -12.29
N ALA A 461 -1.49 -15.58 -12.57
CA ALA A 461 -1.90 -16.56 -11.56
C ALA A 461 -0.88 -16.78 -10.42
N ASP A 462 0.36 -16.34 -10.61
CA ASP A 462 1.45 -16.45 -9.62
C ASP A 462 1.60 -15.20 -8.73
N TYR A 463 0.80 -14.15 -8.96
CA TYR A 463 0.85 -12.90 -8.20
C TYR A 463 0.74 -13.17 -6.69
N HIS A 464 1.66 -12.60 -5.91
CA HIS A 464 1.75 -12.77 -4.46
C HIS A 464 1.85 -14.25 -4.00
N LYS A 465 2.53 -15.10 -4.79
CA LYS A 465 2.71 -16.52 -4.47
C LYS A 465 4.19 -16.94 -4.55
N PRO A 466 4.58 -18.04 -3.86
CA PRO A 466 5.92 -18.62 -4.02
C PRO A 466 6.25 -19.04 -5.45
N SER A 467 5.25 -19.18 -6.29
CA SER A 467 5.40 -19.56 -7.69
C SER A 467 5.75 -18.40 -8.63
N ASP A 468 5.88 -17.16 -8.15
CA ASP A 468 6.40 -16.04 -8.96
C ASP A 468 7.92 -16.12 -9.04
N THR A 469 8.41 -16.95 -9.95
CA THR A 469 9.82 -17.33 -10.11
C THR A 469 10.44 -16.77 -11.40
N TRP A 470 11.75 -16.59 -11.40
CA TRP A 470 12.50 -15.94 -12.47
C TRP A 470 12.44 -16.67 -13.83
N ASP A 471 12.24 -17.99 -13.83
CA ASP A 471 12.15 -18.82 -15.04
C ASP A 471 10.88 -18.53 -15.87
N LYS A 472 9.95 -17.81 -15.31
CA LYS A 472 8.71 -17.37 -15.96
C LYS A 472 8.81 -15.97 -16.58
N ILE A 473 9.92 -15.29 -16.43
CA ILE A 473 10.15 -13.94 -16.92
C ILE A 473 10.50 -13.98 -18.43
N ASP A 474 9.77 -13.23 -19.22
CA ASP A 474 10.11 -12.97 -20.63
C ASP A 474 11.08 -11.79 -20.72
N ALA A 475 12.37 -12.08 -20.58
CA ALA A 475 13.41 -11.06 -20.62
C ALA A 475 13.52 -10.37 -21.99
N GLY A 476 13.10 -11.02 -23.08
CA GLY A 476 13.08 -10.42 -24.40
C GLY A 476 12.06 -9.30 -24.51
N GLN A 477 10.82 -9.57 -24.11
CA GLN A 477 9.74 -8.60 -24.11
C GLN A 477 9.99 -7.48 -23.08
N ALA A 478 10.52 -7.81 -21.91
CA ALA A 478 10.92 -6.81 -20.91
C ALA A 478 12.00 -5.86 -21.45
N SER A 479 13.02 -6.39 -22.15
CA SER A 479 14.05 -5.57 -22.81
C SER A 479 13.47 -4.66 -23.88
N GLU A 480 12.47 -5.11 -24.62
CA GLU A 480 11.76 -4.26 -25.60
C GLU A 480 11.00 -3.12 -24.92
N LEU A 481 10.34 -3.39 -23.78
CA LEU A 481 9.73 -2.33 -22.96
C LEU A 481 10.77 -1.34 -22.45
N LEU A 482 11.94 -1.81 -22.00
CA LEU A 482 13.01 -0.93 -21.55
C LEU A 482 13.54 -0.03 -22.67
N ARG A 483 13.55 -0.47 -23.93
CA ARG A 483 13.86 0.40 -25.09
C ARG A 483 12.82 1.51 -25.24
N LEU A 484 11.55 1.19 -25.14
CA LEU A 484 10.47 2.18 -25.15
C LEU A 484 10.63 3.20 -24.01
N VAL A 485 10.87 2.72 -22.78
CA VAL A 485 11.05 3.57 -21.60
C VAL A 485 12.31 4.44 -21.73
N ALA A 486 13.39 3.92 -22.30
CA ALA A 486 14.63 4.69 -22.56
C ALA A 486 14.39 5.80 -23.59
N ASP A 487 13.66 5.53 -24.68
CA ASP A 487 13.31 6.57 -25.67
C ASP A 487 12.44 7.67 -25.03
N LEU A 488 11.40 7.29 -24.30
CA LEU A 488 10.55 8.24 -23.56
C LEU A 488 11.36 9.08 -22.57
N SER A 489 12.20 8.43 -21.76
CA SER A 489 13.06 9.11 -20.78
C SER A 489 14.06 10.04 -21.43
N SER A 490 14.66 9.63 -22.57
CA SER A 490 15.58 10.45 -23.36
C SER A 490 14.89 11.70 -23.90
N ARG A 491 13.67 11.56 -24.40
CA ARG A 491 12.87 12.68 -24.92
C ARG A 491 12.45 13.63 -23.80
N LEU A 492 12.09 13.12 -22.62
CA LEU A 492 11.80 13.93 -21.42
C LEU A 492 13.05 14.64 -20.91
N ALA A 493 14.20 13.97 -20.91
CA ALA A 493 15.46 14.53 -20.43
C ALA A 493 16.03 15.61 -21.37
N ASN A 494 15.78 15.53 -22.69
CA ASN A 494 16.35 16.45 -23.68
C ASN A 494 15.32 17.39 -24.32
N GLY A 495 14.01 17.15 -24.13
CA GLY A 495 12.94 17.94 -24.70
C GLY A 495 13.00 19.41 -24.27
N ALA A 496 12.60 20.31 -25.17
CA ALA A 496 12.54 21.74 -24.87
C ALA A 496 11.41 22.06 -23.88
N GLU A 497 10.28 21.37 -24.02
CA GLU A 497 9.10 21.59 -23.18
C GLU A 497 9.17 20.72 -21.91
N ARG A 498 8.79 21.33 -20.77
CA ARG A 498 8.54 20.62 -19.53
C ARG A 498 7.07 20.20 -19.48
N PRO A 499 6.75 18.91 -19.29
CA PRO A 499 5.39 18.50 -19.01
C PRO A 499 4.82 19.26 -17.80
N ARG A 500 3.71 19.96 -17.98
CA ARG A 500 2.99 20.58 -16.87
C ARG A 500 2.03 19.56 -16.30
N PHE A 501 1.96 19.50 -14.98
CA PHE A 501 1.03 18.59 -14.33
C PHE A 501 -0.42 18.95 -14.70
N VAL A 502 -1.18 17.93 -15.09
CA VAL A 502 -2.60 18.00 -15.38
C VAL A 502 -3.33 17.09 -14.40
N ARG A 503 -4.22 17.66 -13.62
CA ARG A 503 -5.02 16.88 -12.71
C ARG A 503 -6.10 16.14 -13.48
N VAL A 504 -6.06 14.80 -13.42
CA VAL A 504 -7.03 13.94 -14.10
C VAL A 504 -8.08 13.49 -13.10
N THR A 505 -9.35 13.72 -13.43
CA THR A 505 -10.47 13.13 -12.70
C THR A 505 -10.74 11.75 -13.26
N PRO A 506 -10.52 10.64 -12.51
CA PRO A 506 -10.79 9.30 -13.01
C PRO A 506 -12.26 9.14 -13.37
N LYS A 507 -12.53 8.59 -14.54
CA LYS A 507 -13.86 8.10 -14.90
C LYS A 507 -13.98 6.66 -14.39
N GLY A 508 -14.46 6.49 -13.16
CA GLY A 508 -14.62 5.18 -12.53
C GLY A 508 -13.53 4.82 -11.49
N PRO A 509 -13.64 3.67 -10.81
CA PRO A 509 -12.61 3.18 -9.90
C PRO A 509 -11.33 2.84 -10.67
N PRO A 510 -10.13 3.02 -10.06
CA PRO A 510 -8.88 2.61 -10.68
C PRO A 510 -8.93 1.13 -11.09
N ALA A 511 -8.48 0.82 -12.30
CA ALA A 511 -8.31 -0.55 -12.73
C ALA A 511 -7.32 -1.26 -11.79
N GLY A 512 -7.75 -2.35 -11.14
CA GLY A 512 -6.93 -3.12 -10.18
C GLY A 512 -7.36 -3.00 -8.71
N MET A 513 -8.20 -2.04 -8.32
CA MET A 513 -8.83 -1.98 -6.98
C MET A 513 -10.22 -2.63 -6.94
N THR A 514 -10.43 -3.73 -7.63
CA THR A 514 -11.65 -4.56 -7.50
C THR A 514 -11.46 -5.63 -6.41
N GLY A 515 -10.98 -5.22 -5.26
CA GLY A 515 -11.13 -5.94 -4.02
C GLY A 515 -12.30 -5.36 -3.25
N GLY A 516 -13.51 -5.85 -3.50
CA GLY A 516 -14.70 -5.55 -2.70
C GLY A 516 -15.59 -4.42 -3.20
N GLY A 517 -16.74 -4.81 -3.74
CA GLY A 517 -17.97 -4.04 -3.77
C GLY A 517 -18.05 -2.88 -4.75
N SER A 518 -18.86 -3.04 -5.79
CA SER A 518 -19.43 -1.95 -6.59
C SER A 518 -20.32 -1.06 -5.69
N GLY A 519 -19.70 -0.32 -4.76
CA GLY A 519 -20.43 0.51 -3.82
C GLY A 519 -20.88 1.80 -4.50
N SER A 520 -22.17 2.02 -4.54
CA SER A 520 -22.85 3.31 -4.74
C SER A 520 -22.54 4.31 -3.60
N GLY A 521 -21.34 4.29 -3.05
CA GLY A 521 -20.96 5.00 -1.84
C GLY A 521 -20.74 6.50 -2.02
N ALA A 522 -20.77 7.22 -0.91
CA ALA A 522 -20.43 8.63 -0.84
C ALA A 522 -18.97 8.87 -1.24
N TRP A 523 -18.73 9.90 -2.01
CA TRP A 523 -17.42 10.34 -2.44
C TRP A 523 -16.98 11.60 -1.70
N PHE A 524 -15.79 11.58 -1.13
CA PHE A 524 -15.18 12.70 -0.42
C PHE A 524 -14.12 13.41 -1.27
N GLY A 525 -13.27 12.65 -1.93
CA GLY A 525 -12.27 13.13 -2.90
C GLY A 525 -10.89 13.43 -2.34
N SER A 526 -10.58 13.02 -1.10
CA SER A 526 -9.20 12.99 -0.61
C SER A 526 -8.43 11.82 -1.20
N VAL A 527 -7.13 11.99 -1.35
CA VAL A 527 -6.15 10.92 -1.65
C VAL A 527 -5.37 10.68 -0.37
N PRO A 528 -5.39 9.46 0.19
CA PRO A 528 -4.71 9.19 1.44
C PRO A 528 -3.19 9.20 1.28
N ASP A 529 -2.51 9.67 2.32
CA ASP A 529 -1.11 9.35 2.59
C ASP A 529 -1.11 8.11 3.50
N PHE A 530 -0.45 7.06 3.06
CA PHE A 530 -0.41 5.80 3.81
C PHE A 530 0.59 5.81 4.98
N THR A 531 1.37 6.88 5.14
CA THR A 531 2.24 7.07 6.29
C THR A 531 1.40 7.20 7.55
N GLU A 532 1.62 6.33 8.51
CA GLU A 532 0.89 6.37 9.78
C GLU A 532 1.28 7.58 10.63
N LEU A 533 0.25 8.19 11.19
CA LEU A 533 0.36 9.29 12.14
C LEU A 533 -0.22 8.86 13.51
N PRO A 534 0.25 9.45 14.60
CA PRO A 534 -0.26 9.13 15.94
C PRO A 534 -1.76 9.38 16.10
N ASN A 535 -2.30 10.40 15.40
CA ASN A 535 -3.72 10.79 15.46
C ASN A 535 -4.14 11.39 14.11
N GLY A 536 -5.04 10.72 13.44
CA GLY A 536 -5.58 11.13 12.14
C GLY A 536 -4.84 10.51 10.96
N PHE A 537 -5.26 10.88 9.77
CA PHE A 537 -4.52 10.52 8.56
C PHE A 537 -4.35 11.76 7.66
N ARG A 538 -3.24 11.82 6.95
CA ARG A 538 -2.90 12.94 6.09
C ARG A 538 -3.51 12.75 4.70
N PHE A 539 -3.95 13.84 4.10
CA PHE A 539 -4.23 13.87 2.66
C PHE A 539 -2.92 14.07 1.90
N SER A 540 -2.50 13.10 1.10
CA SER A 540 -1.42 13.32 0.14
C SER A 540 -1.87 14.27 -0.96
N ASP A 541 -3.16 14.21 -1.34
CA ASP A 541 -3.80 15.15 -2.24
C ASP A 541 -5.31 15.28 -1.96
N VAL A 542 -5.93 16.31 -2.54
CA VAL A 542 -7.38 16.50 -2.57
C VAL A 542 -7.80 16.77 -4.01
N ARG A 543 -8.66 15.92 -4.55
CA ARG A 543 -9.07 15.98 -5.96
C ARG A 543 -9.85 17.27 -6.24
N GLU A 544 -9.44 18.00 -7.26
CA GLU A 544 -10.10 19.23 -7.69
C GLU A 544 -11.58 18.97 -8.06
N GLY A 545 -12.45 19.92 -7.71
CA GLY A 545 -13.89 19.77 -7.90
C GLY A 545 -14.55 18.72 -6.99
N SER A 546 -13.77 18.05 -6.15
CA SER A 546 -14.32 17.11 -5.17
C SER A 546 -15.01 17.80 -4.01
N PRO A 547 -15.89 17.12 -3.28
CA PRO A 547 -16.48 17.60 -2.05
C PRO A 547 -15.46 18.20 -1.07
N ALA A 548 -14.34 17.52 -0.86
CA ALA A 548 -13.25 17.99 0.01
C ALA A 548 -12.61 19.28 -0.53
N ALA A 549 -12.33 19.36 -1.84
CA ALA A 549 -11.76 20.57 -2.46
C ALA A 549 -12.72 21.76 -2.38
N LEU A 550 -14.02 21.55 -2.67
CA LEU A 550 -15.05 22.58 -2.58
C LEU A 550 -15.21 23.07 -1.14
N ALA A 551 -14.95 22.25 -0.15
CA ALA A 551 -14.94 22.61 1.26
C ALA A 551 -13.61 23.29 1.72
N GLY A 552 -12.66 23.53 0.80
CA GLY A 552 -11.41 24.22 1.09
C GLY A 552 -10.32 23.35 1.72
N LEU A 553 -10.49 22.03 1.72
CA LEU A 553 -9.47 21.06 2.16
C LEU A 553 -8.35 20.95 1.13
N LYS A 554 -7.13 20.66 1.57
CA LYS A 554 -5.92 20.67 0.74
C LYS A 554 -5.01 19.48 1.04
N ALA A 555 -4.09 19.22 0.12
CA ALA A 555 -2.95 18.33 0.36
C ALA A 555 -2.19 18.76 1.62
N GLY A 556 -1.74 17.80 2.41
CA GLY A 556 -1.06 18.03 3.68
C GLY A 556 -1.98 18.18 4.90
N ASP A 557 -3.28 18.36 4.72
CA ASP A 557 -4.25 18.40 5.84
C ASP A 557 -4.28 17.02 6.53
N ILE A 558 -4.31 17.02 7.86
CA ILE A 558 -4.45 15.83 8.67
C ILE A 558 -5.86 15.78 9.23
N LEU A 559 -6.69 14.88 8.71
CA LEU A 559 -8.04 14.67 9.21
C LEU A 559 -8.01 13.89 10.50
N PHE A 560 -8.61 14.42 11.57
CA PHE A 560 -8.65 13.79 12.89
C PHE A 560 -10.07 13.71 13.49
N GLU A 561 -11.07 14.32 12.85
CA GLU A 561 -12.47 14.23 13.26
C GLU A 561 -13.39 14.25 12.04
N PHE A 562 -14.40 13.38 12.03
CA PHE A 562 -15.43 13.30 11.00
C PHE A 562 -16.81 13.16 11.68
N ASP A 563 -17.67 14.17 11.52
CA ASP A 563 -19.00 14.27 12.17
C ASP A 563 -18.95 14.04 13.69
N GLY A 564 -18.02 14.71 14.37
CA GLY A 564 -17.84 14.61 15.80
C GLY A 564 -17.20 13.29 16.26
N LYS A 565 -16.86 12.38 15.36
CA LYS A 565 -16.21 11.11 15.66
C LYS A 565 -14.70 11.21 15.44
N PRO A 566 -13.86 10.73 16.39
CA PRO A 566 -12.42 10.79 16.24
C PRO A 566 -11.96 9.86 15.10
N ILE A 567 -11.07 10.37 14.26
CA ILE A 567 -10.38 9.64 13.20
C ILE A 567 -8.92 9.52 13.60
N GLN A 568 -8.46 8.33 13.87
CA GLN A 568 -7.08 8.07 14.26
C GLN A 568 -6.22 7.52 13.11
N ASN A 569 -6.86 6.92 12.10
CA ASN A 569 -6.19 6.33 10.96
C ASN A 569 -7.10 6.30 9.72
N LEU A 570 -6.56 5.87 8.60
CA LEU A 570 -7.30 5.78 7.34
C LEU A 570 -8.51 4.81 7.41
N TYR A 571 -8.40 3.74 8.19
CA TYR A 571 -9.50 2.76 8.33
C TYR A 571 -10.73 3.41 8.97
N ASP A 572 -10.52 4.23 10.01
CA ASP A 572 -11.61 4.98 10.65
C ASP A 572 -12.33 5.91 9.68
N PHE A 573 -11.55 6.65 8.88
CA PHE A 573 -12.12 7.54 7.87
C PHE A 573 -12.88 6.78 6.80
N THR A 574 -12.29 5.71 6.28
CA THR A 574 -12.92 4.89 5.24
C THR A 574 -14.25 4.33 5.75
N TYR A 575 -14.26 3.82 6.97
CA TYR A 575 -15.49 3.32 7.59
C TYR A 575 -16.52 4.43 7.80
N ALA A 576 -16.11 5.57 8.36
CA ALA A 576 -17.01 6.70 8.60
C ALA A 576 -17.62 7.26 7.30
N LEU A 577 -16.83 7.33 6.22
CA LEU A 577 -17.28 7.80 4.91
C LEU A 577 -18.29 6.83 4.28
N ARG A 578 -18.03 5.52 4.35
CA ARG A 578 -18.92 4.49 3.81
C ARG A 578 -20.29 4.46 4.49
N ALA A 579 -20.36 4.84 5.76
CA ALA A 579 -21.62 4.98 6.49
C ALA A 579 -22.48 6.18 6.03
N ARG A 580 -22.03 6.93 5.00
CA ARG A 580 -22.71 8.13 4.48
C ARG A 580 -23.27 7.88 3.09
N LYS A 581 -24.30 8.67 2.75
CA LYS A 581 -24.91 8.66 1.40
C LYS A 581 -24.46 9.88 0.60
N PRO A 582 -24.41 9.77 -0.73
CA PRO A 582 -24.29 10.97 -1.57
C PRO A 582 -25.37 11.98 -1.25
N GLY A 583 -25.00 13.27 -1.19
CA GLY A 583 -25.88 14.37 -0.81
C GLY A 583 -25.93 14.65 0.70
N GLU A 584 -25.35 13.83 1.55
CA GLU A 584 -25.20 14.15 2.98
C GLU A 584 -24.11 15.21 3.18
N GLN A 585 -24.37 16.16 4.08
CA GLN A 585 -23.36 17.13 4.52
C GLN A 585 -22.72 16.62 5.82
N VAL A 586 -21.40 16.53 5.83
CA VAL A 586 -20.61 16.10 6.99
C VAL A 586 -19.71 17.24 7.47
N THR A 587 -19.47 17.31 8.77
CA THR A 587 -18.50 18.24 9.35
C THR A 587 -17.20 17.50 9.63
N VAL A 588 -16.09 18.06 9.15
CA VAL A 588 -14.76 17.46 9.37
C VAL A 588 -13.83 18.47 10.03
N LYS A 589 -12.92 17.98 10.88
CA LYS A 589 -11.83 18.79 11.40
C LYS A 589 -10.50 18.24 10.91
N VAL A 590 -9.70 19.15 10.37
CA VAL A 590 -8.35 18.86 9.88
C VAL A 590 -7.34 19.77 10.58
N ARG A 591 -6.12 19.28 10.69
CA ARG A 591 -4.97 20.08 11.11
C ARG A 591 -4.14 20.45 9.88
N ARG A 592 -3.94 21.75 9.68
CA ARG A 592 -3.09 22.31 8.62
C ARG A 592 -1.95 23.09 9.28
N GLY A 593 -0.77 22.48 9.36
CA GLY A 593 0.29 22.96 10.23
C GLY A 593 -0.18 22.97 11.69
N GLU A 594 -0.13 24.14 12.36
CA GLU A 594 -0.60 24.31 13.74
C GLU A 594 -2.09 24.71 13.83
N GLN A 595 -2.74 25.00 12.72
CA GLN A 595 -4.14 25.46 12.70
C GLN A 595 -5.11 24.29 12.63
N VAL A 596 -6.19 24.37 13.41
CA VAL A 596 -7.36 23.51 13.28
C VAL A 596 -8.39 24.19 12.39
N ILE A 597 -8.79 23.49 11.33
CA ILE A 597 -9.78 23.96 10.36
C ILE A 597 -11.00 23.04 10.47
N GLU A 598 -12.17 23.64 10.67
CA GLU A 598 -13.45 22.95 10.56
C GLU A 598 -14.06 23.25 9.19
N ALA A 599 -14.47 22.21 8.47
CA ALA A 599 -15.05 22.33 7.15
C ALA A 599 -16.34 21.50 7.04
N LYS A 600 -17.34 22.04 6.34
CA LYS A 600 -18.57 21.33 5.97
C LYS A 600 -18.43 20.80 4.55
N VAL A 601 -18.52 19.50 4.39
CA VAL A 601 -18.32 18.80 3.13
C VAL A 601 -19.65 18.21 2.68
N LEU A 602 -20.16 18.60 1.54
CA LEU A 602 -21.33 18.00 0.91
C LEU A 602 -20.87 16.83 0.05
N LEU A 603 -21.12 15.61 0.51
CA LEU A 603 -20.67 14.38 -0.15
C LEU A 603 -21.34 14.18 -1.51
N ALA A 604 -20.57 13.82 -2.51
CA ALA A 604 -21.09 13.52 -3.85
C ALA A 604 -21.27 12.00 -4.06
N LYS A 605 -21.95 11.65 -5.15
CA LYS A 605 -21.95 10.26 -5.62
C LYS A 605 -20.59 9.94 -6.23
N ARG A 606 -20.07 8.78 -5.96
CA ARG A 606 -18.88 8.28 -6.65
C ARG A 606 -19.29 7.92 -8.08
N ASN A 607 -18.84 8.70 -9.05
CA ASN A 607 -19.10 8.45 -10.48
C ASN A 607 -18.16 7.37 -11.02
#